data_5e1e6f8ee86d1eaef10e7aad1092841b
#
_entry.id   5e1e6f8ee86d1eaef10e7aad1092841b
#
_cell.length_a   1.000
_cell.length_b   1.000
_cell.length_c   1.000
_cell.angle_alpha   90.00
_cell.angle_beta   90.00
_cell.angle_gamma   90.00
#
_symmetry.space_group_name_H-M   'P 1'
#
loop_
_entity.id
_entity.type
_entity.pdbx_description
1 polymer ?
#
loop_
_entity_poly.entity_id
_entity_poly.type
_entity_poly.pdbx_seq_one_letter_code
_entity_poly.pdbx_strand_id
1 'polypeptide(L)'
;IELLQTFINKAKQIKQDSKSEALLQALDKSFEMQAKEGASRKALIFTESTKTQAYLKEYLEANGYEGKIVLFNGRGSDPKTTQIYKNWYEANPSKVSGIKSADRRMALVDYFRESADIMIATEAAGEGLNLQFCSLVVNYDLPWNPQRIEQRIGRCHRYGQKHDVVVVNFVNIRNYADVRVFNILLSLIHI
;
A
#
# COMPACT_ATOMS: atom_id res chain seq x y z
N ILE A 1 -18.65 31.14 2.68
CA ILE A 1 -17.37 30.98 3.39
C ILE A 1 -17.62 30.36 4.78
N GLU A 2 -18.57 30.89 5.59
CA GLU A 2 -18.88 30.37 6.94
C GLU A 2 -19.32 28.89 6.95
N LEU A 3 -20.15 28.49 6.00
CA LEU A 3 -20.59 27.10 5.87
C LEU A 3 -19.42 26.12 5.60
N LEU A 4 -18.48 26.52 4.74
CA LEU A 4 -17.26 25.75 4.48
C LEU A 4 -16.38 25.66 5.73
N GLN A 5 -16.24 26.75 6.48
CA GLN A 5 -15.49 26.75 7.72
C GLN A 5 -16.10 25.81 8.78
N THR A 6 -17.43 25.80 8.85
CA THR A 6 -18.17 24.90 9.74
C THR A 6 -17.93 23.43 9.36
N PHE A 7 -17.93 23.08 8.06
CA PHE A 7 -17.64 21.73 7.61
C PHE A 7 -16.19 21.34 7.87
N ILE A 8 -15.23 22.25 7.66
CA ILE A 8 -13.82 22.02 7.98
C ILE A 8 -13.65 21.74 9.47
N ASN A 9 -14.30 22.52 10.34
CA ASN A 9 -14.22 22.33 11.78
C ASN A 9 -14.86 21.00 12.22
N LYS A 10 -16.00 20.63 11.65
CA LYS A 10 -16.62 19.33 11.88
C LYS A 10 -15.73 18.17 11.41
N ALA A 11 -15.13 18.28 10.24
CA ALA A 11 -14.20 17.27 9.72
C ALA A 11 -12.95 17.11 10.61
N LYS A 12 -12.42 18.21 11.13
CA LYS A 12 -11.29 18.17 12.09
C LYS A 12 -11.66 17.56 13.46
N GLN A 13 -12.92 17.54 13.82
CA GLN A 13 -13.43 16.95 15.07
C GLN A 13 -13.66 15.44 14.97
N ILE A 14 -13.64 14.86 13.76
CA ILE A 14 -13.70 13.42 13.57
C ILE A 14 -12.40 12.82 14.10
N LYS A 15 -12.44 12.31 15.33
CA LYS A 15 -11.29 11.71 16.00
C LYS A 15 -11.03 10.27 15.57
N GLN A 16 -12.01 9.59 14.99
CA GLN A 16 -11.93 8.20 14.58
C GLN A 16 -12.41 8.06 13.13
N ASP A 17 -11.52 7.58 12.28
CA ASP A 17 -11.84 7.20 10.91
C ASP A 17 -12.09 5.70 10.88
N SER A 18 -13.36 5.31 10.75
CA SER A 18 -13.78 3.91 10.72
C SER A 18 -13.08 3.09 9.63
N LYS A 19 -12.67 3.72 8.54
CA LYS A 19 -11.92 3.07 7.46
C LYS A 19 -10.50 2.72 7.91
N SER A 20 -9.85 3.60 8.65
CA SER A 20 -8.51 3.36 9.18
C SER A 20 -8.51 2.34 10.32
N GLU A 21 -9.56 2.33 11.18
CA GLU A 21 -9.74 1.28 12.20
C GLU A 21 -9.95 -0.09 11.55
N ALA A 22 -10.79 -0.16 10.51
CA ALA A 22 -11.00 -1.39 9.75
C ALA A 22 -9.71 -1.85 9.04
N LEU A 23 -8.85 -0.91 8.61
CA LEU A 23 -7.53 -1.24 8.06
C LEU A 23 -6.65 -1.92 9.10
N LEU A 24 -6.58 -1.41 10.33
CA LEU A 24 -5.81 -2.06 11.41
C LEU A 24 -6.29 -3.48 11.66
N GLN A 25 -7.61 -3.67 11.81
CA GLN A 25 -8.17 -5.00 12.03
C GLN A 25 -7.88 -5.96 10.86
N ALA A 26 -7.94 -5.46 9.62
CA ALA A 26 -7.63 -6.25 8.44
C ALA A 26 -6.14 -6.64 8.40
N LEU A 27 -5.23 -5.73 8.75
CA LEU A 27 -3.80 -6.00 8.83
C LEU A 27 -3.49 -7.04 9.91
N ASP A 28 -4.03 -6.87 11.11
CA ASP A 28 -3.79 -7.79 12.23
C ASP A 28 -4.25 -9.22 11.88
N LYS A 29 -5.47 -9.38 11.38
CA LYS A 29 -5.99 -10.67 10.92
C LYS A 29 -5.14 -11.28 9.80
N SER A 30 -4.77 -10.48 8.82
CA SER A 30 -3.99 -10.98 7.68
C SER A 30 -2.58 -11.39 8.11
N PHE A 31 -1.95 -10.65 9.00
CA PHE A 31 -0.64 -11.00 9.54
C PHE A 31 -0.68 -12.25 10.42
N GLU A 32 -1.75 -12.48 11.17
CA GLU A 32 -1.97 -13.74 11.89
C GLU A 32 -2.11 -14.93 10.93
N MET A 33 -2.83 -14.76 9.81
CA MET A 33 -2.96 -15.79 8.78
C MET A 33 -1.61 -16.08 8.11
N GLN A 34 -0.87 -15.03 7.70
CA GLN A 34 0.47 -15.17 7.14
C GLN A 34 1.41 -15.93 8.08
N ALA A 35 1.38 -15.65 9.37
CA ALA A 35 2.19 -16.35 10.36
C ALA A 35 1.85 -17.86 10.46
N LYS A 36 0.56 -18.22 10.38
CA LYS A 36 0.10 -19.62 10.39
C LYS A 36 0.53 -20.38 9.14
N GLU A 37 0.59 -19.69 7.99
CA GLU A 37 0.97 -20.28 6.69
C GLU A 37 2.47 -20.21 6.43
N GLY A 38 3.27 -19.67 7.35
CA GLY A 38 4.70 -19.47 7.16
C GLY A 38 5.05 -18.43 6.09
N ALA A 39 4.10 -17.57 5.74
CA ALA A 39 4.29 -16.47 4.80
C ALA A 39 4.97 -15.28 5.46
N SER A 40 5.67 -14.48 4.65
CA SER A 40 6.32 -13.26 5.15
C SER A 40 5.29 -12.23 5.60
N ARG A 41 5.50 -11.62 6.77
CA ARG A 41 4.68 -10.52 7.31
C ARG A 41 4.84 -9.26 6.45
N LYS A 42 4.14 -9.19 5.32
CA LYS A 42 4.23 -8.11 4.36
C LYS A 42 2.85 -7.71 3.86
N ALA A 43 2.57 -6.40 3.80
CA ALA A 43 1.35 -5.85 3.25
C ALA A 43 1.66 -4.72 2.27
N LEU A 44 1.03 -4.77 1.09
CA LEU A 44 1.08 -3.72 0.08
C LEU A 44 -0.25 -2.98 0.08
N ILE A 45 -0.25 -1.71 0.48
CA ILE A 45 -1.44 -0.87 0.54
C ILE A 45 -1.42 0.12 -0.63
N PHE A 46 -2.50 0.15 -1.40
CA PHE A 46 -2.68 1.13 -2.48
C PHE A 46 -3.64 2.24 -2.09
N THR A 47 -3.23 3.47 -2.38
CA THR A 47 -4.06 4.69 -2.26
C THR A 47 -3.88 5.58 -3.49
N GLU A 48 -4.87 6.39 -3.82
CA GLU A 48 -4.79 7.31 -4.97
C GLU A 48 -4.04 8.61 -4.65
N SER A 49 -4.00 9.00 -3.36
CA SER A 49 -3.50 10.30 -2.93
C SER A 49 -2.25 10.21 -2.06
N THR A 50 -1.25 11.05 -2.35
CA THR A 50 -0.08 11.21 -1.46
C THR A 50 -0.45 11.80 -0.10
N LYS A 51 -1.58 12.52 0.00
CA LYS A 51 -2.09 13.02 1.29
C LYS A 51 -2.64 11.86 2.13
N THR A 52 -3.42 10.97 1.51
CA THR A 52 -3.90 9.75 2.16
C THR A 52 -2.73 8.84 2.55
N GLN A 53 -1.71 8.75 1.69
CA GLN A 53 -0.49 7.99 1.99
C GLN A 53 0.22 8.51 3.24
N ALA A 54 0.37 9.83 3.38
CA ALA A 54 0.99 10.45 4.57
C ALA A 54 0.14 10.21 5.82
N TYR A 55 -1.17 10.42 5.72
CA TYR A 55 -2.12 10.16 6.81
C TYR A 55 -2.05 8.70 7.28
N LEU A 56 -2.10 7.74 6.36
CA LEU A 56 -2.03 6.32 6.71
C LEU A 56 -0.70 5.96 7.38
N LYS A 57 0.40 6.56 6.94
CA LYS A 57 1.70 6.37 7.59
C LYS A 57 1.63 6.82 9.05
N GLU A 58 1.22 8.05 9.30
CA GLU A 58 1.12 8.62 10.66
C GLU A 58 0.17 7.78 11.54
N TYR A 59 -0.98 7.40 11.00
CA TYR A 59 -1.96 6.60 11.71
C TYR A 59 -1.42 5.21 12.08
N LEU A 60 -0.79 4.51 11.16
CA LEU A 60 -0.24 3.18 11.40
C LEU A 60 1.00 3.24 12.32
N GLU A 61 1.86 4.25 12.19
CA GLU A 61 3.00 4.45 13.09
C GLU A 61 2.53 4.68 14.54
N ALA A 62 1.45 5.46 14.75
CA ALA A 62 0.84 5.66 16.06
C ALA A 62 0.18 4.39 16.63
N ASN A 63 -0.09 3.38 15.81
CA ASN A 63 -0.74 2.13 16.19
C ASN A 63 0.19 0.90 16.09
N GLY A 64 1.48 1.08 16.37
CA GLY A 64 2.44 -0.03 16.57
C GLY A 64 3.29 -0.39 15.35
N TYR A 65 3.17 0.34 14.23
CA TYR A 65 3.98 0.09 13.04
C TYR A 65 5.12 1.13 12.85
N GLU A 66 5.56 1.77 13.94
CA GLU A 66 6.65 2.73 13.90
C GLU A 66 7.92 2.08 13.31
N GLY A 67 8.54 2.77 12.36
CA GLY A 67 9.73 2.27 11.68
C GLY A 67 9.49 1.15 10.66
N LYS A 68 8.31 0.52 10.63
CA LYS A 68 7.94 -0.63 9.78
C LYS A 68 7.25 -0.27 8.48
N ILE A 69 7.18 1.02 8.15
CA ILE A 69 6.46 1.51 6.97
C ILE A 69 7.43 2.12 5.98
N VAL A 70 7.25 1.79 4.70
CA VAL A 70 7.91 2.45 3.56
C VAL A 70 6.87 3.05 2.63
N LEU A 71 7.12 4.31 2.23
CA LEU A 71 6.29 5.00 1.25
C LEU A 71 6.85 4.82 -0.16
N PHE A 72 5.97 4.50 -1.09
CA PHE A 72 6.32 4.37 -2.49
C PHE A 72 5.44 5.29 -3.34
N ASN A 73 6.01 6.42 -3.77
CA ASN A 73 5.32 7.40 -4.62
C ASN A 73 6.26 7.91 -5.73
N GLY A 74 5.67 8.41 -6.82
CA GLY A 74 6.43 8.85 -8.00
C GLY A 74 7.33 10.07 -7.76
N ARG A 75 7.09 10.86 -6.71
CA ARG A 75 7.84 12.10 -6.43
C ARG A 75 9.09 11.85 -5.58
N GLY A 76 9.07 10.81 -4.75
CA GLY A 76 10.22 10.38 -3.95
C GLY A 76 10.88 11.45 -3.07
N SER A 77 10.14 12.42 -2.58
CA SER A 77 10.65 13.57 -1.80
C SER A 77 10.71 13.34 -0.29
N ASP A 78 10.30 12.16 0.19
CA ASP A 78 10.33 11.85 1.62
C ASP A 78 11.78 11.67 2.11
N PRO A 79 12.18 12.32 3.23
CA PRO A 79 13.54 12.22 3.78
C PRO A 79 13.96 10.77 4.08
N LYS A 80 13.05 9.95 4.63
CA LYS A 80 13.31 8.52 4.91
C LYS A 80 13.63 7.75 3.63
N THR A 81 12.86 7.96 2.58
CA THR A 81 13.09 7.34 1.26
C THR A 81 14.45 7.74 0.67
N THR A 82 14.86 8.98 0.87
CA THR A 82 16.18 9.46 0.43
C THR A 82 17.31 8.80 1.21
N GLN A 83 17.15 8.61 2.51
CA GLN A 83 18.13 7.92 3.35
C GLN A 83 18.23 6.43 3.01
N ILE A 84 17.08 5.75 2.79
CA ILE A 84 17.04 4.35 2.33
C ILE A 84 17.84 4.19 1.03
N TYR A 85 17.63 5.09 0.07
CA TYR A 85 18.36 5.05 -1.20
C TYR A 85 19.88 5.25 -1.02
N LYS A 86 20.30 6.21 -0.20
CA LYS A 86 21.71 6.44 0.07
C LYS A 86 22.39 5.21 0.68
N ASN A 87 21.79 4.67 1.74
CA ASN A 87 22.31 3.48 2.42
C ASN A 87 22.39 2.27 1.45
N TRP A 88 21.34 2.08 0.64
CA TRP A 88 21.31 1.00 -0.34
C TRP A 88 22.37 1.17 -1.41
N TYR A 89 22.57 2.39 -1.92
CA TYR A 89 23.56 2.72 -2.95
C TYR A 89 24.99 2.41 -2.47
N GLU A 90 25.32 2.77 -1.24
CA GLU A 90 26.61 2.51 -0.62
C GLU A 90 26.84 1.01 -0.37
N ALA A 91 25.78 0.30 0.06
CA ALA A 91 25.87 -1.13 0.39
C ALA A 91 25.84 -2.06 -0.83
N ASN A 92 25.37 -1.62 -2.00
CA ASN A 92 25.13 -2.46 -3.16
C ASN A 92 25.75 -1.92 -4.47
N PRO A 93 27.06 -1.63 -4.53
CA PRO A 93 27.69 -1.03 -5.71
C PRO A 93 27.54 -1.90 -6.97
N SER A 94 27.45 -3.22 -6.83
CA SER A 94 27.25 -4.17 -7.93
C SER A 94 25.85 -4.20 -8.52
N LYS A 95 24.83 -3.68 -7.79
CA LYS A 95 23.44 -3.63 -8.24
C LYS A 95 23.05 -2.27 -8.85
N VAL A 96 23.93 -1.28 -8.77
CA VAL A 96 23.66 0.07 -9.28
C VAL A 96 23.60 0.04 -10.80
N SER A 97 22.45 0.42 -11.37
CA SER A 97 22.22 0.44 -12.81
C SER A 97 22.73 1.72 -13.49
N GLY A 98 23.01 2.76 -12.72
CA GLY A 98 23.30 4.11 -13.21
C GLY A 98 22.05 4.95 -13.53
N ILE A 99 20.87 4.35 -13.43
CA ILE A 99 19.58 5.05 -13.60
C ILE A 99 18.97 5.30 -12.23
N LYS A 100 19.12 6.52 -11.72
CA LYS A 100 18.70 6.90 -10.36
C LYS A 100 17.27 6.51 -10.01
N SER A 101 16.33 6.60 -10.95
CA SER A 101 14.92 6.23 -10.70
C SER A 101 14.74 4.72 -10.54
N ALA A 102 15.48 3.91 -11.31
CA ALA A 102 15.47 2.46 -11.21
C ALA A 102 16.14 1.98 -9.92
N ASP A 103 17.33 2.52 -9.63
CA ASP A 103 18.10 2.20 -8.43
C ASP A 103 17.31 2.55 -7.15
N ARG A 104 16.62 3.70 -7.15
CA ARG A 104 15.76 4.09 -6.05
C ARG A 104 14.57 3.14 -5.85
N ARG A 105 13.93 2.70 -6.94
CA ARG A 105 12.84 1.71 -6.86
C ARG A 105 13.36 0.40 -6.26
N MET A 106 14.51 -0.06 -6.71
CA MET A 106 15.15 -1.28 -6.20
C MET A 106 15.49 -1.15 -4.71
N ALA A 107 16.05 -0.03 -4.29
CA ALA A 107 16.35 0.25 -2.89
C ALA A 107 15.10 0.17 -1.99
N LEU A 108 13.98 0.73 -2.44
CA LEU A 108 12.72 0.69 -1.68
C LEU A 108 12.09 -0.71 -1.64
N VAL A 109 12.21 -1.48 -2.72
CA VAL A 109 11.75 -2.88 -2.77
C VAL A 109 12.60 -3.76 -1.85
N ASP A 110 13.93 -3.61 -1.87
CA ASP A 110 14.83 -4.34 -0.99
C ASP A 110 14.58 -3.96 0.48
N TYR A 111 14.40 -2.67 0.78
CA TYR A 111 14.05 -2.21 2.13
C TYR A 111 12.70 -2.78 2.59
N PHE A 112 11.69 -2.84 1.72
CA PHE A 112 10.41 -3.46 2.04
C PHE A 112 10.57 -4.95 2.31
N ARG A 113 11.38 -5.65 1.51
CA ARG A 113 11.62 -7.09 1.70
C ARG A 113 12.31 -7.38 3.04
N GLU A 114 13.29 -6.59 3.42
CA GLU A 114 14.19 -6.92 4.54
C GLU A 114 13.76 -6.28 5.87
N SER A 115 13.21 -5.06 5.85
CA SER A 115 13.08 -4.24 7.06
C SER A 115 11.67 -3.75 7.35
N ALA A 116 10.86 -3.42 6.34
CA ALA A 116 9.52 -2.89 6.54
C ALA A 116 8.47 -3.99 6.42
N ASP A 117 7.40 -3.87 7.20
CA ASP A 117 6.25 -4.79 7.15
C ASP A 117 5.19 -4.29 6.17
N ILE A 118 5.09 -2.98 5.98
CA ILE A 118 4.05 -2.34 5.19
C ILE A 118 4.69 -1.43 4.14
N MET A 119 4.27 -1.59 2.88
CA MET A 119 4.52 -0.63 1.81
C MET A 119 3.22 0.09 1.46
N ILE A 120 3.20 1.42 1.53
CA ILE A 120 2.07 2.22 1.07
C ILE A 120 2.45 2.84 -0.27
N ALA A 121 1.75 2.45 -1.33
CA ALA A 121 2.05 2.85 -2.70
C ALA A 121 0.93 3.72 -3.30
N THR A 122 1.32 4.73 -4.08
CA THR A 122 0.38 5.40 -4.98
C THR A 122 0.38 4.72 -6.35
N GLU A 123 -0.70 4.88 -7.12
CA GLU A 123 -0.87 4.26 -8.43
C GLU A 123 0.33 4.50 -9.37
N ALA A 124 0.77 5.75 -9.49
CA ALA A 124 1.88 6.13 -10.36
C ALA A 124 3.23 5.47 -10.02
N ALA A 125 3.38 5.01 -8.78
CA ALA A 125 4.60 4.37 -8.31
C ALA A 125 4.55 2.85 -8.43
N GLY A 126 3.36 2.26 -8.33
CA GLY A 126 3.18 0.81 -8.31
C GLY A 126 3.50 0.09 -9.61
N GLU A 127 3.67 0.79 -10.73
CA GLU A 127 3.98 0.18 -12.01
C GLU A 127 5.38 -0.43 -12.06
N GLY A 128 5.47 -1.68 -12.55
CA GLY A 128 6.74 -2.38 -12.79
C GLY A 128 7.40 -3.01 -11.55
N LEU A 129 6.79 -2.96 -10.37
CA LEU A 129 7.33 -3.61 -9.18
C LEU A 129 7.14 -5.14 -9.22
N ASN A 130 8.14 -5.86 -8.72
CA ASN A 130 8.05 -7.29 -8.44
C ASN A 130 8.05 -7.50 -6.92
N LEU A 131 6.89 -7.84 -6.37
CA LEU A 131 6.65 -7.98 -4.93
C LEU A 131 6.11 -9.38 -4.58
N GLN A 132 6.58 -10.41 -5.29
CA GLN A 132 6.13 -11.79 -5.09
C GLN A 132 6.44 -12.37 -3.68
N PHE A 133 7.21 -11.68 -2.86
CA PHE A 133 7.41 -12.03 -1.46
C PHE A 133 6.30 -11.49 -0.53
N CYS A 134 5.39 -10.67 -1.06
CA CYS A 134 4.24 -10.11 -0.36
C CYS A 134 2.98 -10.85 -0.79
N SER A 135 2.21 -11.37 0.17
CA SER A 135 0.98 -12.12 -0.08
C SER A 135 -0.28 -11.37 0.37
N LEU A 136 -0.18 -10.10 0.78
CA LEU A 136 -1.33 -9.27 1.15
C LEU A 136 -1.36 -7.99 0.33
N VAL A 137 -2.43 -7.79 -0.41
CA VAL A 137 -2.72 -6.56 -1.18
C VAL A 137 -3.95 -5.89 -0.59
N VAL A 138 -3.83 -4.64 -0.21
CA VAL A 138 -4.91 -3.84 0.34
C VAL A 138 -5.21 -2.68 -0.61
N ASN A 139 -6.40 -2.65 -1.18
CA ASN A 139 -6.91 -1.51 -1.94
C ASN A 139 -7.65 -0.59 -0.97
N TYR A 140 -6.90 0.34 -0.34
CA TYR A 140 -7.51 1.35 0.54
C TYR A 140 -8.43 2.25 -0.25
N ASP A 141 -8.00 2.69 -1.44
CA ASP A 141 -8.86 3.35 -2.41
C ASP A 141 -9.04 2.44 -3.63
N LEU A 142 -10.32 2.18 -3.98
CA LEU A 142 -10.67 1.41 -5.16
C LEU A 142 -10.49 2.27 -6.41
N PRO A 143 -9.71 1.83 -7.41
CA PRO A 143 -9.60 2.52 -8.66
C PRO A 143 -10.90 2.38 -9.48
N TRP A 144 -11.25 3.40 -10.23
CA TRP A 144 -12.42 3.39 -11.13
C TRP A 144 -12.33 2.31 -12.22
N ASN A 145 -11.13 1.93 -12.63
CA ASN A 145 -10.90 0.91 -13.64
C ASN A 145 -10.57 -0.43 -12.96
N PRO A 146 -11.42 -1.47 -13.09
CA PRO A 146 -11.20 -2.80 -12.52
C PRO A 146 -9.87 -3.43 -12.94
N GLN A 147 -9.40 -3.21 -14.18
CA GLN A 147 -8.12 -3.73 -14.66
C GLN A 147 -6.93 -3.26 -13.81
N ARG A 148 -7.03 -2.09 -13.18
CA ARG A 148 -5.98 -1.63 -12.26
C ARG A 148 -5.87 -2.50 -11.01
N ILE A 149 -6.97 -3.07 -10.55
CA ILE A 149 -6.94 -3.99 -9.41
C ILE A 149 -6.22 -5.28 -9.78
N GLU A 150 -6.49 -5.82 -10.98
CA GLU A 150 -5.75 -6.98 -11.50
C GLU A 150 -4.25 -6.66 -11.62
N GLN A 151 -3.91 -5.48 -12.13
CA GLN A 151 -2.52 -5.03 -12.20
C GLN A 151 -1.87 -4.91 -10.83
N ARG A 152 -2.58 -4.40 -9.80
CA ARG A 152 -2.10 -4.32 -8.42
C ARG A 152 -1.87 -5.72 -7.84
N ILE A 153 -2.81 -6.63 -7.99
CA ILE A 153 -2.69 -8.03 -7.57
C ILE A 153 -1.51 -8.69 -8.28
N GLY A 154 -1.36 -8.49 -9.58
CA GLY A 154 -0.27 -9.00 -10.40
C GLY A 154 1.13 -8.51 -9.98
N ARG A 155 1.27 -7.57 -9.03
CA ARG A 155 2.57 -7.22 -8.41
C ARG A 155 3.03 -8.30 -7.44
N CYS A 156 2.10 -8.95 -6.78
CA CYS A 156 2.33 -9.99 -5.77
C CYS A 156 2.06 -11.39 -6.32
N HIS A 157 1.00 -11.56 -7.13
CA HIS A 157 0.64 -12.82 -7.77
C HIS A 157 1.43 -13.02 -9.08
N ARG A 158 2.60 -13.62 -8.97
CA ARG A 158 3.50 -13.91 -10.11
C ARG A 158 4.14 -15.27 -9.95
N TYR A 159 4.76 -15.74 -11.04
CA TYR A 159 5.56 -16.96 -11.01
C TYR A 159 6.62 -16.88 -9.90
N GLY A 160 6.61 -17.86 -8.98
CA GLY A 160 7.47 -17.88 -7.79
C GLY A 160 6.80 -17.40 -6.48
N GLN A 161 5.54 -16.95 -6.52
CA GLN A 161 4.73 -16.78 -5.31
C GLN A 161 4.41 -18.14 -4.71
N LYS A 162 4.72 -18.31 -3.43
CA LYS A 162 4.58 -19.59 -2.71
C LYS A 162 3.30 -19.68 -1.87
N HIS A 163 2.62 -18.57 -1.68
CA HIS A 163 1.45 -18.44 -0.81
C HIS A 163 0.29 -17.82 -1.58
N ASP A 164 -0.93 -18.12 -1.18
CA ASP A 164 -2.11 -17.48 -1.71
C ASP A 164 -2.08 -15.97 -1.46
N VAL A 165 -2.45 -15.19 -2.46
CA VAL A 165 -2.49 -13.73 -2.33
C VAL A 165 -3.86 -13.30 -1.81
N VAL A 166 -3.89 -12.79 -0.60
CA VAL A 166 -5.09 -12.20 0.03
C VAL A 166 -5.28 -10.78 -0.48
N VAL A 167 -6.49 -10.46 -0.92
CA VAL A 167 -6.84 -9.13 -1.41
C VAL A 167 -7.94 -8.52 -0.54
N VAL A 168 -7.65 -7.39 0.07
CA VAL A 168 -8.61 -6.63 0.88
C VAL A 168 -9.03 -5.38 0.11
N ASN A 169 -10.33 -5.24 -0.14
CA ASN A 169 -10.90 -4.09 -0.83
C ASN A 169 -11.77 -3.27 0.14
N PHE A 170 -11.45 -1.98 0.30
CA PHE A 170 -12.31 -1.07 1.05
C PHE A 170 -13.34 -0.46 0.12
N VAL A 171 -14.61 -0.76 0.37
CA VAL A 171 -15.75 -0.32 -0.43
C VAL A 171 -16.64 0.58 0.41
N ASN A 172 -16.94 1.78 -0.06
CA ASN A 172 -17.96 2.60 0.56
C ASN A 172 -19.34 2.16 0.03
N ILE A 173 -20.06 1.36 0.82
CA ILE A 173 -21.38 0.83 0.44
C ILE A 173 -22.45 1.91 0.18
N ARG A 174 -22.22 3.14 0.65
CA ARG A 174 -23.09 4.30 0.38
C ARG A 174 -22.73 5.01 -0.93
N ASN A 175 -21.60 4.67 -1.54
CA ASN A 175 -21.19 5.20 -2.83
C ASN A 175 -21.52 4.20 -3.94
N TYR A 176 -22.52 4.53 -4.76
CA TYR A 176 -22.97 3.67 -5.86
C TYR A 176 -21.84 3.30 -6.84
N ALA A 177 -20.90 4.21 -7.07
CA ALA A 177 -19.78 3.98 -7.97
C ALA A 177 -18.82 2.91 -7.41
N ASP A 178 -18.48 2.96 -6.12
CA ASP A 178 -17.64 1.95 -5.45
C ASP A 178 -18.29 0.57 -5.51
N VAL A 179 -19.60 0.51 -5.21
CA VAL A 179 -20.38 -0.73 -5.25
C VAL A 179 -20.40 -1.32 -6.67
N ARG A 180 -20.58 -0.48 -7.69
CA ARG A 180 -20.59 -0.93 -9.08
C ARG A 180 -19.22 -1.47 -9.51
N VAL A 181 -18.14 -0.78 -9.20
CA VAL A 181 -16.76 -1.25 -9.47
C VAL A 181 -16.51 -2.59 -8.77
N PHE A 182 -16.91 -2.71 -7.50
CA PHE A 182 -16.75 -3.94 -6.73
C PHE A 182 -17.54 -5.12 -7.34
N ASN A 183 -18.78 -4.89 -7.78
CA ASN A 183 -19.59 -5.94 -8.43
C ASN A 183 -18.98 -6.40 -9.77
N ILE A 184 -18.40 -5.49 -10.55
CA ILE A 184 -17.68 -5.85 -11.78
C ILE A 184 -16.47 -6.71 -11.43
N LEU A 185 -15.71 -6.37 -10.38
CA LEU A 185 -14.58 -7.17 -9.92
C LEU A 185 -14.99 -8.57 -9.52
N LEU A 186 -16.07 -8.72 -8.77
CA LEU A 186 -16.59 -10.04 -8.38
C LEU A 186 -16.94 -10.89 -9.60
N SER A 187 -17.48 -10.28 -10.65
CA SER A 187 -17.83 -10.99 -11.89
C SER A 187 -16.59 -11.46 -12.68
N LEU A 188 -15.45 -10.79 -12.54
CA LEU A 188 -14.20 -11.15 -13.22
C LEU A 188 -13.41 -12.26 -12.47
N ILE A 189 -13.58 -12.35 -11.16
CA ILE A 189 -12.88 -13.35 -10.32
C ILE A 189 -13.52 -14.76 -10.44
N HIS A 190 -14.71 -14.86 -10.98
CA HIS A 190 -15.44 -16.13 -11.16
C HIS A 190 -15.26 -16.81 -12.53
N ILE A 191 -14.23 -16.46 -13.28
CA ILE A 191 -13.91 -17.12 -14.56
C ILE A 191 -12.77 -18.10 -14.37
#